data_d62920946638b45d19f87fe05346028b
#
_entry.id   d62920946638b45d19f87fe05346028b
#
_cell.length_a   1.000
_cell.length_b   1.000
_cell.length_c   1.000
_cell.angle_alpha   90.00
_cell.angle_beta   90.00
_cell.angle_gamma   90.00
#
_symmetry.space_group_name_H-M   'P 1'
#
loop_
_entity.id
_entity.type
_entity.pdbx_description
1 polymer ?
#
loop_
_entity_poly.entity_id
_entity_poly.type
_entity_poly.pdbx_seq_one_letter_code
_entity_poly.pdbx_strand_id
1 'polypeptide(L)'
;MSLKLAYVFILLAIVSTSLQESLLEGVISLLQDGENQWTDEPADVPIYKIQKEYDFVIVGAGTAGCVLANRLSENPNWSVLLIEAGRPENLLMDFPILANYLQFTESNWRYKTEPSGSFCMGLDNHQCNWPRGKVVGGSSVLNYMIYTRGNWRDYDNWARLGNEGWSFKDVLPYFKKIENFTVPEYQDPEFHGSKGYLTVGYSPGKTKIADAIVQSSIQSGIPYVDYNGATQIGVSRLQLSMKDGYRDSSSRAYLHPVAKRPNLQMTKFSMVSKILIDPGTKTAFGVEFVKNNRTHRVLAKKEVIVSGGAINSPQLLMLSGIGPKKHLTSLGIPVISNLKVGYNLMDHIATGGITFLINQPYSLRTDRIINKENLNLYLNHHKGPMSIPGGCEVLIFHDFSNPNDPDGYPDMELLFQGGSIVSDETLRKDFGITDQIYDAVFKPIENEESFMVFPMLMRPKSKGRIMLKDGNYKSKPRIYPNYFAFEEDMKTILEGIRLILNITEQPALQAIGTRLHDIPIPQCSHLTFASDPYFECMTRYFTFTIYHQSGTCKMGPPKDKKAVVDPRLRVYGVKALRVIDASIMPEIPAAHTNSPTYMIAEKGADMIKEDWGMNI
;
A
#
# COMPACT_ATOMS: atom_id res chain seq x y z
N MET A 1 11.48 10.55 -27.86
CA MET A 1 10.71 11.79 -28.12
C MET A 1 9.48 11.62 -29.05
N SER A 2 9.15 10.46 -29.58
CA SER A 2 8.16 10.40 -30.69
C SER A 2 6.73 9.96 -30.33
N LEU A 3 6.47 9.12 -29.33
CA LEU A 3 5.10 8.67 -29.04
C LEU A 3 4.37 9.53 -27.99
N LYS A 4 5.08 10.09 -27.03
CA LYS A 4 4.46 10.91 -25.95
C LYS A 4 4.00 12.29 -26.45
N LEU A 5 4.76 12.91 -27.37
CA LEU A 5 4.33 14.15 -28.02
C LEU A 5 3.15 13.92 -28.99
N ALA A 6 3.10 12.79 -29.68
CA ALA A 6 2.00 12.49 -30.60
C ALA A 6 0.65 12.34 -29.89
N TYR A 7 0.60 11.73 -28.69
CA TYR A 7 -0.65 11.64 -27.89
C TYR A 7 -1.12 13.02 -27.40
N VAL A 8 -0.20 13.90 -26.99
CA VAL A 8 -0.53 15.28 -26.58
C VAL A 8 -1.05 16.08 -27.79
N PHE A 9 -0.44 15.93 -28.97
CA PHE A 9 -0.88 16.61 -30.21
C PHE A 9 -2.22 16.08 -30.74
N ILE A 10 -2.53 14.79 -30.57
CA ILE A 10 -3.83 14.22 -30.96
C ILE A 10 -4.95 14.72 -30.03
N LEU A 11 -4.70 14.84 -28.72
CA LEU A 11 -5.62 15.47 -27.78
C LEU A 11 -5.84 16.96 -28.08
N LEU A 12 -4.82 17.69 -28.50
CA LEU A 12 -4.91 19.12 -28.84
C LEU A 12 -5.66 19.39 -30.17
N ALA A 13 -5.65 18.45 -31.13
CA ALA A 13 -6.28 18.63 -32.44
C ALA A 13 -7.84 18.57 -32.43
N ILE A 14 -8.45 18.18 -31.30
CA ILE A 14 -9.90 17.92 -31.20
C ILE A 14 -10.66 19.10 -30.54
N VAL A 15 -10.02 20.24 -30.22
CA VAL A 15 -10.48 21.25 -29.27
C VAL A 15 -10.81 22.61 -29.92
N SER A 16 -11.88 23.29 -29.47
CA SER A 16 -12.21 24.69 -29.86
C SER A 16 -11.21 25.70 -29.29
N THR A 17 -10.94 26.79 -29.99
CA THR A 17 -9.79 27.69 -29.79
C THR A 17 -9.57 28.24 -28.35
N SER A 18 -10.59 28.64 -27.63
CA SER A 18 -10.43 29.19 -26.26
C SER A 18 -10.19 28.12 -25.18
N LEU A 19 -10.71 26.90 -25.40
CA LEU A 19 -10.43 25.76 -24.53
C LEU A 19 -9.05 25.13 -24.85
N GLN A 20 -8.54 25.32 -26.07
CA GLN A 20 -7.21 24.88 -26.48
C GLN A 20 -6.10 25.65 -25.75
N GLU A 21 -6.27 26.95 -25.54
CA GLU A 21 -5.28 27.75 -24.82
C GLU A 21 -5.22 27.34 -23.35
N SER A 22 -6.37 27.19 -22.67
CA SER A 22 -6.42 26.77 -21.27
C SER A 22 -5.94 25.32 -21.05
N LEU A 23 -6.24 24.40 -21.97
CA LEU A 23 -5.75 23.02 -21.92
C LEU A 23 -4.25 22.96 -22.20
N LEU A 24 -3.76 23.77 -23.14
CA LEU A 24 -2.34 23.87 -23.45
C LEU A 24 -1.55 24.44 -22.27
N GLU A 25 -2.07 25.48 -21.61
CA GLU A 25 -1.48 26.05 -20.40
C GLU A 25 -1.42 25.01 -19.27
N GLY A 26 -2.51 24.25 -19.05
CA GLY A 26 -2.54 23.17 -18.10
C GLY A 26 -1.55 22.05 -18.39
N VAL A 27 -1.40 21.64 -19.66
CA VAL A 27 -0.40 20.66 -20.09
C VAL A 27 1.02 21.20 -19.95
N ILE A 28 1.25 22.47 -20.26
CA ILE A 28 2.58 23.10 -20.09
C ILE A 28 2.92 23.18 -18.60
N SER A 29 2.00 23.63 -17.75
CA SER A 29 2.18 23.63 -16.28
C SER A 29 2.50 22.23 -15.77
N LEU A 30 1.74 21.23 -16.19
CA LEU A 30 1.94 19.83 -15.85
C LEU A 30 3.32 19.30 -16.28
N LEU A 31 3.79 19.67 -17.47
CA LEU A 31 5.12 19.29 -17.95
C LEU A 31 6.23 20.00 -17.16
N GLN A 32 6.03 21.28 -16.83
CA GLN A 32 6.95 22.05 -16.00
C GLN A 32 7.01 21.52 -14.57
N ASP A 33 5.88 21.20 -13.98
CA ASP A 33 5.81 20.53 -12.67
C ASP A 33 6.49 19.15 -12.73
N GLY A 34 6.33 18.42 -13.83
CA GLY A 34 7.00 17.16 -14.07
C GLY A 34 8.52 17.30 -14.18
N GLU A 35 9.01 18.33 -14.86
CA GLU A 35 10.44 18.63 -14.90
C GLU A 35 10.97 19.03 -13.52
N ASN A 36 10.23 19.85 -12.76
CA ASN A 36 10.57 20.23 -11.41
C ASN A 36 10.61 19.02 -10.45
N GLN A 37 9.69 18.05 -10.60
CA GLN A 37 9.71 16.82 -9.80
C GLN A 37 10.98 16.00 -10.01
N TRP A 38 11.49 15.91 -11.24
CA TRP A 38 12.75 15.22 -11.52
C TRP A 38 13.96 15.92 -10.89
N THR A 39 13.86 17.22 -10.65
CA THR A 39 14.90 18.01 -10.00
C THR A 39 14.76 18.08 -8.47
N ASP A 40 13.57 17.82 -7.94
CA ASP A 40 13.24 17.99 -6.52
C ASP A 40 13.56 16.77 -5.67
N GLU A 41 13.59 15.55 -6.23
CA GLU A 41 14.08 14.38 -5.48
C GLU A 41 15.61 14.25 -5.55
N PRO A 42 16.27 13.55 -4.59
CA PRO A 42 17.71 13.35 -4.62
C PRO A 42 18.17 12.76 -5.95
N ALA A 43 19.17 13.38 -6.59
CA ALA A 43 19.69 12.97 -7.89
C ALA A 43 20.24 11.52 -7.86
N ASP A 44 20.12 10.81 -8.99
CA ASP A 44 20.79 9.51 -9.15
C ASP A 44 22.30 9.72 -9.23
N VAL A 45 23.02 9.33 -8.19
CA VAL A 45 24.47 9.49 -8.11
C VAL A 45 25.16 8.52 -9.05
N PRO A 46 25.98 9.00 -10.01
CA PRO A 46 26.79 8.14 -10.86
C PRO A 46 27.72 7.25 -10.05
N ILE A 47 27.96 6.02 -10.49
CA ILE A 47 28.76 5.02 -9.77
C ILE A 47 30.13 5.55 -9.34
N TYR A 48 30.82 6.32 -10.19
CA TYR A 48 32.14 6.87 -9.90
C TYR A 48 32.14 7.96 -8.81
N LYS A 49 30.95 8.48 -8.44
CA LYS A 49 30.76 9.45 -7.34
C LYS A 49 30.24 8.80 -6.06
N ILE A 50 29.82 7.53 -6.11
CA ILE A 50 29.43 6.80 -4.91
C ILE A 50 30.69 6.56 -4.07
N GLN A 51 30.64 6.94 -2.80
CA GLN A 51 31.75 6.73 -1.86
C GLN A 51 31.91 5.24 -1.59
N LYS A 52 33.13 4.83 -1.20
CA LYS A 52 33.40 3.43 -0.85
C LYS A 52 32.65 2.98 0.40
N GLU A 53 32.38 3.92 1.31
CA GLU A 53 31.69 3.65 2.57
C GLU A 53 30.84 4.85 3.03
N TYR A 54 29.77 4.54 3.77
CA TYR A 54 28.88 5.49 4.43
C TYR A 54 28.67 5.09 5.88
N ASP A 55 28.17 6.02 6.71
CA ASP A 55 27.75 5.65 8.06
C ASP A 55 26.55 4.71 8.02
N PHE A 56 25.55 5.03 7.20
CA PHE A 56 24.36 4.20 7.01
C PHE A 56 24.12 3.89 5.53
N VAL A 57 23.82 2.62 5.25
CA VAL A 57 23.37 2.16 3.93
C VAL A 57 21.93 1.65 4.05
N ILE A 58 20.99 2.37 3.43
CA ILE A 58 19.55 2.06 3.43
C ILE A 58 19.19 1.37 2.12
N VAL A 59 18.58 0.19 2.20
CA VAL A 59 18.20 -0.62 1.06
C VAL A 59 16.69 -0.55 0.83
N GLY A 60 16.29 0.10 -0.27
CA GLY A 60 14.91 0.35 -0.67
C GLY A 60 14.45 1.77 -0.31
N ALA A 61 14.04 2.54 -1.31
CA ALA A 61 13.47 3.88 -1.17
C ALA A 61 11.92 3.85 -1.20
N GLY A 62 11.32 2.87 -0.54
CA GLY A 62 9.89 2.86 -0.26
C GLY A 62 9.54 3.75 0.93
N THR A 63 8.32 3.64 1.44
CA THR A 63 7.81 4.47 2.55
C THR A 63 8.81 4.56 3.70
N ALA A 64 9.29 3.44 4.21
CA ALA A 64 10.21 3.43 5.33
C ALA A 64 11.60 3.99 4.98
N GLY A 65 12.14 3.61 3.82
CA GLY A 65 13.47 4.08 3.40
C GLY A 65 13.53 5.58 3.16
N CYS A 66 12.46 6.20 2.64
CA CYS A 66 12.36 7.66 2.48
C CYS A 66 12.38 8.38 3.82
N VAL A 67 11.61 7.89 4.80
CA VAL A 67 11.63 8.43 6.18
C VAL A 67 13.02 8.31 6.80
N LEU A 68 13.61 7.13 6.74
CA LEU A 68 14.94 6.88 7.32
C LEU A 68 16.02 7.75 6.69
N ALA A 69 16.01 7.89 5.36
CA ALA A 69 16.97 8.75 4.65
C ALA A 69 16.85 10.22 5.09
N ASN A 70 15.62 10.72 5.22
CA ASN A 70 15.36 12.06 5.75
C ASN A 70 15.89 12.20 7.18
N ARG A 71 15.44 11.31 8.10
CA ARG A 71 15.69 11.43 9.53
C ARG A 71 17.16 11.20 9.91
N LEU A 72 17.85 10.26 9.27
CA LEU A 72 19.27 10.01 9.57
C LEU A 72 20.19 11.08 9.00
N SER A 73 19.81 11.68 7.86
CA SER A 73 20.58 12.80 7.28
C SER A 73 20.36 14.15 7.99
N GLU A 74 19.49 14.22 9.00
CA GLU A 74 19.39 15.39 9.89
C GLU A 74 20.71 15.65 10.64
N ASN A 75 21.46 14.59 10.97
CA ASN A 75 22.78 14.74 11.54
C ASN A 75 23.81 15.00 10.42
N PRO A 76 24.40 16.19 10.33
CA PRO A 76 25.32 16.53 9.25
C PRO A 76 26.64 15.73 9.29
N ASN A 77 26.96 15.10 10.42
CA ASN A 77 28.14 14.27 10.59
C ASN A 77 27.94 12.81 10.14
N TRP A 78 26.72 12.44 9.76
CA TRP A 78 26.40 11.10 9.26
C TRP A 78 26.24 11.10 7.74
N SER A 79 27.00 10.29 7.07
CA SER A 79 26.84 10.04 5.63
C SER A 79 25.82 8.92 5.39
N VAL A 80 24.83 9.19 4.56
CA VAL A 80 23.72 8.26 4.27
C VAL A 80 23.67 7.95 2.78
N LEU A 81 23.65 6.66 2.42
CA LEU A 81 23.35 6.20 1.07
C LEU A 81 22.01 5.49 1.04
N LEU A 82 21.09 5.95 0.17
CA LEU A 82 19.83 5.30 -0.14
C LEU A 82 19.92 4.60 -1.50
N ILE A 83 19.62 3.29 -1.55
CA ILE A 83 19.71 2.47 -2.76
C ILE A 83 18.32 2.00 -3.17
N GLU A 84 17.89 2.32 -4.40
CA GLU A 84 16.59 1.94 -4.95
C GLU A 84 16.74 1.14 -6.25
N ALA A 85 15.99 0.05 -6.35
CA ALA A 85 15.95 -0.81 -7.53
C ALA A 85 15.18 -0.19 -8.71
N GLY A 86 14.21 0.64 -8.41
CA GLY A 86 13.29 1.27 -9.35
C GLY A 86 13.81 2.58 -9.93
N ARG A 87 12.91 3.17 -10.69
CA ARG A 87 13.08 4.47 -11.37
C ARG A 87 12.66 5.62 -10.45
N PRO A 88 12.97 6.88 -10.81
CA PRO A 88 12.33 8.04 -10.18
C PRO A 88 10.81 8.05 -10.43
N GLU A 89 10.07 8.77 -9.60
CA GLU A 89 8.66 9.09 -9.86
C GLU A 89 8.52 9.84 -11.19
N ASN A 90 7.34 9.82 -11.75
CA ASN A 90 6.98 10.65 -12.88
C ASN A 90 5.59 11.24 -12.67
N LEU A 91 5.30 12.29 -13.41
CA LEU A 91 4.08 13.06 -13.29
C LEU A 91 2.77 12.25 -13.32
N LEU A 92 2.69 11.17 -14.13
CA LEU A 92 1.48 10.34 -14.19
C LEU A 92 1.18 9.62 -12.86
N MET A 93 2.19 9.45 -12.01
CA MET A 93 2.05 8.80 -10.71
C MET A 93 1.37 9.70 -9.68
N ASP A 94 1.31 11.01 -9.93
CA ASP A 94 0.66 11.97 -9.05
C ASP A 94 -0.85 12.05 -9.24
N PHE A 95 -1.35 11.57 -10.39
CA PHE A 95 -2.78 11.58 -10.70
C PHE A 95 -3.53 10.51 -9.91
N PRO A 96 -4.40 10.87 -8.98
CA PRO A 96 -5.07 9.90 -8.11
C PRO A 96 -5.90 8.87 -8.88
N ILE A 97 -6.62 9.29 -9.91
CA ILE A 97 -7.48 8.41 -10.71
C ILE A 97 -6.68 7.33 -11.45
N LEU A 98 -5.39 7.57 -11.73
CA LEU A 98 -4.55 6.63 -12.46
C LEU A 98 -3.94 5.52 -11.61
N ALA A 99 -4.31 5.38 -10.33
CA ALA A 99 -3.75 4.36 -9.44
C ALA A 99 -3.83 2.94 -10.03
N ASN A 100 -4.93 2.60 -10.71
CA ASN A 100 -5.11 1.31 -11.38
C ASN A 100 -4.12 1.12 -12.54
N TYR A 101 -3.94 2.15 -13.37
CA TYR A 101 -3.07 2.09 -14.57
C TYR A 101 -1.58 1.95 -14.22
N LEU A 102 -1.15 2.49 -13.08
CA LEU A 102 0.25 2.42 -12.65
C LEU A 102 0.71 0.98 -12.43
N GLN A 103 -0.19 0.06 -12.16
CA GLN A 103 0.11 -1.35 -11.92
C GLN A 103 0.57 -2.08 -13.17
N PHE A 104 0.25 -1.58 -14.38
CA PHE A 104 0.72 -2.11 -15.66
C PHE A 104 2.10 -1.59 -16.07
N THR A 105 2.68 -0.65 -15.32
CA THR A 105 3.96 -0.02 -15.65
C THR A 105 5.15 -0.82 -15.12
N GLU A 106 6.36 -0.44 -15.54
CA GLU A 106 7.62 -1.00 -15.01
C GLU A 106 7.87 -0.60 -13.54
N SER A 107 7.08 0.34 -13.02
CA SER A 107 7.13 0.76 -11.62
C SER A 107 6.45 -0.24 -10.67
N ASN A 108 5.94 -1.34 -11.20
CA ASN A 108 5.37 -2.45 -10.44
C ASN A 108 6.27 -3.68 -10.52
N TRP A 109 6.60 -4.31 -9.36
CA TRP A 109 7.29 -5.59 -9.29
C TRP A 109 6.49 -6.75 -9.92
N ARG A 110 5.14 -6.62 -10.00
CA ARG A 110 4.23 -7.61 -10.59
C ARG A 110 4.40 -8.99 -9.96
N TYR A 111 4.39 -9.06 -8.63
CA TYR A 111 4.36 -10.35 -7.95
C TYR A 111 3.03 -11.07 -8.18
N LYS A 112 3.07 -12.40 -8.09
CA LYS A 112 1.89 -13.27 -8.10
C LYS A 112 2.07 -14.32 -7.00
N THR A 113 0.96 -14.78 -6.44
CA THR A 113 0.98 -15.91 -5.51
C THR A 113 1.27 -17.22 -6.25
N GLU A 114 1.66 -18.26 -5.52
CA GLU A 114 1.57 -19.62 -6.07
C GLU A 114 0.10 -19.96 -6.34
N PRO A 115 -0.22 -20.77 -7.37
CA PRO A 115 -1.58 -21.15 -7.70
C PRO A 115 -2.31 -21.81 -6.53
N SER A 116 -3.62 -21.55 -6.38
CA SER A 116 -4.45 -22.12 -5.33
C SER A 116 -5.75 -22.69 -5.86
N GLY A 117 -6.20 -23.78 -5.24
CA GLY A 117 -7.56 -24.33 -5.45
C GLY A 117 -8.58 -23.86 -4.41
N SER A 118 -8.23 -22.86 -3.56
CA SER A 118 -9.09 -22.42 -2.45
C SER A 118 -9.38 -20.92 -2.46
N PHE A 119 -8.62 -20.13 -3.23
CA PHE A 119 -8.80 -18.70 -3.38
C PHE A 119 -8.25 -18.22 -4.73
N CYS A 120 -8.62 -17.01 -5.17
CA CYS A 120 -8.25 -16.44 -6.49
C CYS A 120 -8.58 -17.38 -7.67
N MET A 121 -9.62 -18.22 -7.52
CA MET A 121 -9.95 -19.29 -8.47
C MET A 121 -10.50 -18.73 -9.78
N GLY A 122 -11.05 -17.51 -9.78
CA GLY A 122 -11.56 -16.81 -10.96
C GLY A 122 -10.53 -15.94 -11.66
N LEU A 123 -9.28 -15.95 -11.18
CA LEU A 123 -8.21 -15.11 -11.70
C LEU A 123 -7.25 -15.93 -12.56
N ASP A 124 -6.47 -15.24 -13.40
CA ASP A 124 -5.51 -15.84 -14.32
C ASP A 124 -4.57 -16.83 -13.60
N ASN A 125 -4.55 -18.07 -14.09
CA ASN A 125 -3.76 -19.19 -13.54
C ASN A 125 -4.05 -19.50 -12.07
N HIS A 126 -5.22 -19.12 -11.54
CA HIS A 126 -5.60 -19.25 -10.13
C HIS A 126 -4.56 -18.61 -9.19
N GLN A 127 -4.03 -17.46 -9.59
CA GLN A 127 -3.04 -16.68 -8.88
C GLN A 127 -3.55 -15.29 -8.55
N CYS A 128 -3.36 -14.83 -7.34
CA CYS A 128 -3.64 -13.44 -7.00
C CYS A 128 -2.51 -12.54 -7.53
N ASN A 129 -2.86 -11.44 -8.18
CA ASN A 129 -1.91 -10.38 -8.51
C ASN A 129 -1.53 -9.64 -7.22
N TRP A 130 -0.22 -9.45 -7.00
CA TRP A 130 0.32 -8.77 -5.83
C TRP A 130 1.21 -7.61 -6.27
N PRO A 131 0.64 -6.48 -6.67
CA PRO A 131 1.41 -5.31 -7.09
C PRO A 131 2.18 -4.71 -5.92
N ARG A 132 3.43 -4.30 -6.19
CA ARG A 132 4.32 -3.59 -5.25
C ARG A 132 5.14 -2.57 -6.03
N GLY A 133 5.34 -1.40 -5.45
CA GLY A 133 6.11 -0.34 -6.12
C GLY A 133 7.58 -0.70 -6.32
N LYS A 134 8.08 -0.48 -7.54
CA LYS A 134 9.47 -0.53 -7.95
C LYS A 134 9.88 0.84 -8.49
N VAL A 135 9.91 1.78 -7.60
CA VAL A 135 10.04 3.21 -7.88
C VAL A 135 10.45 3.92 -6.59
N VAL A 136 11.11 5.06 -6.69
CA VAL A 136 11.35 5.93 -5.53
C VAL A 136 10.01 6.31 -4.90
N GLY A 137 9.85 6.18 -3.59
CA GLY A 137 8.56 6.22 -2.90
C GLY A 137 7.90 4.84 -2.73
N GLY A 138 8.37 3.81 -3.46
CA GLY A 138 7.87 2.44 -3.35
C GLY A 138 6.37 2.33 -3.59
N SER A 139 5.69 1.54 -2.74
CA SER A 139 4.25 1.30 -2.89
C SER A 139 3.37 2.50 -2.54
N SER A 140 3.89 3.55 -1.88
CA SER A 140 3.14 4.80 -1.68
C SER A 140 2.84 5.53 -2.99
N VAL A 141 3.57 5.21 -4.06
CA VAL A 141 3.38 5.76 -5.41
C VAL A 141 2.28 5.04 -6.18
N LEU A 142 2.00 3.78 -5.86
CA LEU A 142 1.02 2.93 -6.58
C LEU A 142 -0.28 2.72 -5.82
N ASN A 143 -0.33 3.03 -4.53
CA ASN A 143 -1.48 2.78 -3.67
C ASN A 143 -2.64 3.75 -3.95
N TYR A 144 -3.78 3.50 -3.32
CA TYR A 144 -4.97 4.35 -3.39
C TYR A 144 -4.95 5.49 -2.36
N MET A 145 -3.79 5.81 -1.78
CA MET A 145 -3.54 6.93 -0.86
C MET A 145 -4.34 6.90 0.44
N ILE A 146 -5.15 5.88 0.71
CA ILE A 146 -5.97 5.80 1.92
C ILE A 146 -5.08 5.80 3.16
N TYR A 147 -5.34 6.74 4.07
CA TYR A 147 -4.60 6.95 5.29
C TYR A 147 -5.43 6.49 6.49
N THR A 148 -5.01 5.40 7.11
CA THR A 148 -5.62 4.85 8.33
C THR A 148 -4.52 4.43 9.29
N ARG A 149 -4.66 4.73 10.58
CA ARG A 149 -3.65 4.39 11.60
C ARG A 149 -3.84 3.01 12.20
N GLY A 150 -5.08 2.52 12.20
CA GLY A 150 -5.47 1.33 12.92
C GLY A 150 -6.01 1.64 14.31
N ASN A 151 -6.41 0.58 15.00
CA ASN A 151 -6.97 0.65 16.33
C ASN A 151 -5.87 0.74 17.39
N TRP A 152 -6.14 1.42 18.50
CA TRP A 152 -5.21 1.47 19.63
C TRP A 152 -4.85 0.07 20.15
N ARG A 153 -5.80 -0.88 20.07
CA ARG A 153 -5.61 -2.28 20.49
C ARG A 153 -4.60 -3.04 19.62
N ASP A 154 -4.40 -2.65 18.38
CA ASP A 154 -3.37 -3.24 17.51
C ASP A 154 -1.99 -3.10 18.15
N TYR A 155 -1.67 -1.89 18.57
CA TYR A 155 -0.36 -1.54 19.13
C TYR A 155 -0.20 -2.01 20.57
N ASP A 156 -1.26 -1.96 21.37
CA ASP A 156 -1.26 -2.54 22.72
C ASP A 156 -1.10 -4.07 22.65
N ASN A 157 -1.62 -4.72 21.61
CA ASN A 157 -1.33 -6.13 21.32
C ASN A 157 0.14 -6.35 20.98
N TRP A 158 0.76 -5.47 20.18
CA TRP A 158 2.19 -5.58 19.91
C TRP A 158 3.00 -5.52 21.21
N ALA A 159 2.68 -4.58 22.10
CA ALA A 159 3.33 -4.49 23.41
C ALA A 159 3.08 -5.74 24.27
N ARG A 160 1.85 -6.26 24.33
CA ARG A 160 1.51 -7.50 25.07
C ARG A 160 2.25 -8.74 24.55
N LEU A 161 2.59 -8.79 23.28
CA LEU A 161 3.43 -9.82 22.69
C LEU A 161 4.89 -9.74 23.17
N GLY A 162 5.25 -8.73 23.97
CA GLY A 162 6.56 -8.51 24.54
C GLY A 162 7.43 -7.54 23.75
N ASN A 163 6.82 -6.73 22.89
CA ASN A 163 7.51 -5.66 22.19
C ASN A 163 7.37 -4.37 23.00
N GLU A 164 8.26 -4.19 23.96
CA GLU A 164 8.30 -2.99 24.81
C GLU A 164 8.49 -1.72 23.98
N GLY A 165 7.74 -0.65 24.33
CA GLY A 165 7.77 0.61 23.62
C GLY A 165 6.91 0.64 22.34
N TRP A 166 6.05 -0.37 22.10
CA TRP A 166 5.17 -0.44 20.93
C TRP A 166 3.68 -0.40 21.28
N SER A 167 3.29 0.07 22.48
CA SER A 167 1.88 0.34 22.82
C SER A 167 1.37 1.56 22.04
N PHE A 168 0.04 1.72 21.97
CA PHE A 168 -0.56 2.88 21.27
C PHE A 168 -0.04 4.20 21.84
N LYS A 169 0.09 4.30 23.15
CA LYS A 169 0.67 5.48 23.81
C LYS A 169 2.09 5.79 23.33
N ASP A 170 2.89 4.75 23.06
CA ASP A 170 4.28 4.91 22.59
C ASP A 170 4.37 5.27 21.10
N VAL A 171 3.38 4.89 20.28
CA VAL A 171 3.41 5.08 18.82
C VAL A 171 2.56 6.25 18.33
N LEU A 172 1.55 6.69 19.08
CA LEU A 172 0.71 7.84 18.71
C LEU A 172 1.53 9.13 18.43
N PRO A 173 2.57 9.47 19.22
CA PRO A 173 3.42 10.62 18.92
C PRO A 173 4.07 10.55 17.55
N TYR A 174 4.42 9.34 17.08
CA TYR A 174 5.00 9.14 15.75
C TYR A 174 3.97 9.28 14.63
N PHE A 175 2.73 8.84 14.84
CA PHE A 175 1.64 9.13 13.89
C PHE A 175 1.40 10.63 13.76
N LYS A 176 1.39 11.36 14.86
CA LYS A 176 1.27 12.83 14.86
C LYS A 176 2.47 13.52 14.22
N LYS A 177 3.69 12.98 14.40
CA LYS A 177 4.94 13.50 13.80
C LYS A 177 4.95 13.39 12.27
N ILE A 178 4.25 12.40 11.71
CA ILE A 178 4.12 12.21 10.27
C ILE A 178 3.23 13.29 9.63
N GLU A 179 2.15 13.69 10.31
CA GLU A 179 1.01 14.39 9.73
C GLU A 179 1.15 15.90 9.61
N ASN A 180 0.75 16.40 8.45
CA ASN A 180 0.15 17.71 8.25
C ASN A 180 -1.34 17.49 7.96
N PHE A 181 -2.16 17.36 9.02
CA PHE A 181 -3.56 17.01 8.92
C PHE A 181 -4.42 18.22 8.54
N THR A 182 -5.22 18.10 7.48
CA THR A 182 -5.95 19.23 6.87
C THR A 182 -7.46 19.01 6.77
N VAL A 183 -7.99 17.92 7.37
CA VAL A 183 -9.43 17.66 7.40
C VAL A 183 -10.12 18.67 8.32
N PRO A 184 -11.01 19.56 7.83
CA PRO A 184 -11.45 20.71 8.60
C PRO A 184 -12.28 20.38 9.84
N GLU A 185 -13.12 19.33 9.76
CA GLU A 185 -14.03 18.92 10.84
C GLU A 185 -13.35 18.13 11.97
N TYR A 186 -12.10 17.68 11.77
CA TYR A 186 -11.38 16.81 12.71
C TYR A 186 -10.04 17.40 13.11
N GLN A 187 -10.03 18.54 13.77
CA GLN A 187 -8.81 19.24 14.19
C GLN A 187 -8.44 18.96 15.67
N ASP A 188 -8.68 17.72 16.13
CA ASP A 188 -8.36 17.33 17.51
C ASP A 188 -6.84 17.15 17.70
N PRO A 189 -6.17 18.01 18.49
CA PRO A 189 -4.72 17.91 18.71
C PRO A 189 -4.32 16.72 19.59
N GLU A 190 -5.26 16.04 20.25
CA GLU A 190 -4.98 14.80 20.96
C GLU A 190 -4.58 13.71 19.97
N PHE A 191 -5.29 13.62 18.85
CA PHE A 191 -5.07 12.58 17.85
C PHE A 191 -4.26 13.06 16.65
N HIS A 192 -4.35 14.32 16.21
CA HIS A 192 -3.77 14.79 14.94
C HIS A 192 -2.56 15.71 15.10
N GLY A 193 -1.63 15.60 14.12
CA GLY A 193 -0.51 16.50 13.94
C GLY A 193 -0.72 17.46 12.78
N SER A 194 -0.09 18.66 12.85
CA SER A 194 -0.23 19.71 11.82
C SER A 194 1.10 20.21 11.25
N LYS A 195 2.22 19.56 11.63
CA LYS A 195 3.58 20.02 11.26
C LYS A 195 4.44 18.92 10.62
N GLY A 196 3.85 17.78 10.34
CA GLY A 196 4.55 16.67 9.71
C GLY A 196 4.79 16.89 8.22
N TYR A 197 5.51 15.99 7.63
CA TYR A 197 5.87 16.04 6.22
C TYR A 197 4.75 15.56 5.29
N LEU A 198 3.91 14.62 5.73
CA LEU A 198 2.86 14.01 4.93
C LEU A 198 1.55 14.78 5.09
N THR A 199 1.03 15.32 4.01
CA THR A 199 -0.28 15.96 4.03
C THR A 199 -1.39 14.91 4.00
N VAL A 200 -2.33 15.02 4.95
CA VAL A 200 -3.50 14.15 5.05
C VAL A 200 -4.77 15.00 4.95
N GLY A 201 -5.60 14.71 3.95
CA GLY A 201 -6.82 15.48 3.70
C GLY A 201 -7.84 14.69 2.88
N TYR A 202 -8.94 15.35 2.51
CA TYR A 202 -9.93 14.76 1.59
C TYR A 202 -9.57 14.98 0.12
N SER A 203 -10.08 14.08 -0.74
CA SER A 203 -10.14 14.37 -2.18
C SER A 203 -10.99 15.62 -2.43
N PRO A 204 -10.54 16.56 -3.28
CA PRO A 204 -11.35 17.67 -3.76
C PRO A 204 -12.52 17.26 -4.64
N GLY A 205 -12.51 16.03 -5.17
CA GLY A 205 -13.62 15.42 -5.90
C GLY A 205 -14.43 14.48 -5.04
N LYS A 206 -15.72 14.35 -5.35
CA LYS A 206 -16.61 13.32 -4.81
C LYS A 206 -17.78 13.06 -5.75
N THR A 207 -18.34 11.85 -5.70
CA THR A 207 -19.56 11.48 -6.41
C THR A 207 -20.81 11.68 -5.55
N LYS A 208 -21.97 11.69 -6.18
CA LYS A 208 -23.25 11.62 -5.46
C LYS A 208 -23.49 10.23 -4.85
N ILE A 209 -22.84 9.20 -5.39
CA ILE A 209 -22.85 7.85 -4.81
C ILE A 209 -22.23 7.87 -3.41
N ALA A 210 -21.09 8.54 -3.24
CA ALA A 210 -20.44 8.67 -1.94
C ALA A 210 -21.36 9.33 -0.88
N ASP A 211 -22.08 10.38 -1.25
CA ASP A 211 -23.05 11.00 -0.35
C ASP A 211 -24.20 10.04 0.00
N ALA A 212 -24.74 9.29 -0.98
CA ALA A 212 -25.78 8.30 -0.75
C ALA A 212 -25.32 7.15 0.16
N ILE A 213 -24.07 6.67 0.00
CA ILE A 213 -23.47 5.63 0.85
C ILE A 213 -23.36 6.11 2.30
N VAL A 214 -22.83 7.32 2.52
CA VAL A 214 -22.70 7.89 3.87
C VAL A 214 -24.08 8.00 4.52
N GLN A 215 -25.07 8.54 3.80
CA GLN A 215 -26.43 8.69 4.34
C GLN A 215 -27.10 7.34 4.63
N SER A 216 -26.95 6.35 3.74
CA SER A 216 -27.48 5.00 3.97
C SER A 216 -26.82 4.31 5.15
N SER A 217 -25.51 4.52 5.36
CA SER A 217 -24.81 4.00 6.53
C SER A 217 -25.36 4.60 7.83
N ILE A 218 -25.60 5.90 7.85
CA ILE A 218 -26.23 6.58 9.00
C ILE A 218 -27.66 6.06 9.22
N GLN A 219 -28.43 5.86 8.15
CA GLN A 219 -29.79 5.29 8.23
C GLN A 219 -29.80 3.86 8.75
N SER A 220 -28.73 3.08 8.54
CA SER A 220 -28.56 1.73 9.13
C SER A 220 -27.97 1.76 10.55
N GLY A 221 -27.81 2.94 11.16
CA GLY A 221 -27.34 3.09 12.55
C GLY A 221 -25.83 3.18 12.69
N ILE A 222 -25.06 3.29 11.60
CA ILE A 222 -23.60 3.43 11.63
C ILE A 222 -23.25 4.92 11.78
N PRO A 223 -22.53 5.34 12.82
CA PRO A 223 -22.21 6.75 13.05
C PRO A 223 -21.16 7.25 12.03
N TYR A 224 -21.24 8.56 11.71
CA TYR A 224 -20.16 9.24 10.97
C TYR A 224 -19.05 9.62 11.94
N VAL A 225 -17.82 9.19 11.68
CA VAL A 225 -16.71 9.31 12.63
C VAL A 225 -15.40 9.76 11.98
N ASP A 226 -14.49 10.25 12.80
CA ASP A 226 -13.07 10.28 12.47
C ASP A 226 -12.43 8.95 12.82
N TYR A 227 -12.23 8.10 11.82
CA TYR A 227 -11.65 6.76 12.05
C TYR A 227 -10.16 6.77 12.44
N ASN A 228 -9.50 7.91 12.42
CA ASN A 228 -8.14 8.12 12.94
C ASN A 228 -8.13 8.88 14.29
N GLY A 229 -9.30 9.20 14.82
CA GLY A 229 -9.51 9.86 16.11
C GLY A 229 -9.74 8.88 17.26
N ALA A 230 -10.62 9.26 18.18
CA ALA A 230 -10.91 8.51 19.40
C ALA A 230 -11.60 7.16 19.14
N THR A 231 -12.48 7.08 18.13
CA THR A 231 -13.19 5.85 17.77
C THR A 231 -13.04 5.54 16.29
N GLN A 232 -12.77 4.26 15.99
CA GLN A 232 -12.59 3.81 14.62
C GLN A 232 -13.88 3.26 13.99
N ILE A 233 -14.83 2.78 14.82
CA ILE A 233 -16.05 2.13 14.33
C ILE A 233 -17.03 3.16 13.79
N GLY A 234 -17.33 3.07 12.50
CA GLY A 234 -18.24 3.99 11.83
C GLY A 234 -17.95 4.17 10.34
N VAL A 235 -18.70 5.06 9.71
CA VAL A 235 -18.55 5.45 8.30
C VAL A 235 -17.82 6.79 8.20
N SER A 236 -17.00 6.95 7.15
CA SER A 236 -16.38 8.23 6.82
C SER A 236 -16.00 8.33 5.34
N ARG A 237 -15.83 9.56 4.87
CA ARG A 237 -15.08 9.82 3.63
C ARG A 237 -13.62 9.47 3.84
N LEU A 238 -12.93 9.11 2.76
CA LEU A 238 -11.53 8.72 2.85
C LEU A 238 -10.63 9.91 3.21
N GLN A 239 -9.87 9.76 4.27
CA GLN A 239 -8.70 10.59 4.55
C GLN A 239 -7.52 10.05 3.75
N LEU A 240 -6.85 10.90 3.00
CA LEU A 240 -5.90 10.50 1.97
C LEU A 240 -4.55 11.17 2.18
N SER A 241 -3.46 10.46 1.88
CA SER A 241 -2.14 11.05 1.71
C SER A 241 -2.10 11.85 0.40
N MET A 242 -2.65 13.06 0.46
CA MET A 242 -2.90 13.93 -0.68
C MET A 242 -2.59 15.39 -0.32
N LYS A 243 -1.89 16.07 -1.21
CA LYS A 243 -1.59 17.49 -1.12
C LYS A 243 -2.06 18.20 -2.40
N ASP A 244 -2.90 19.22 -2.24
CA ASP A 244 -3.39 20.05 -3.35
C ASP A 244 -3.96 19.22 -4.53
N GLY A 245 -4.73 18.15 -4.21
CA GLY A 245 -5.34 17.26 -5.21
C GLY A 245 -4.40 16.27 -5.88
N TYR A 246 -3.11 16.26 -5.53
CA TYR A 246 -2.12 15.30 -5.99
C TYR A 246 -1.78 14.27 -4.91
N ARG A 247 -1.27 13.11 -5.33
CA ARG A 247 -0.65 12.13 -4.44
C ARG A 247 0.50 12.78 -3.66
N ASP A 248 0.49 12.64 -2.34
CA ASP A 248 1.64 12.96 -1.48
C ASP A 248 2.37 11.65 -1.14
N SER A 249 3.24 11.20 -2.04
CA SER A 249 4.02 9.98 -1.85
C SER A 249 5.09 10.15 -0.78
N SER A 250 5.68 9.07 -0.31
CA SER A 250 6.79 9.14 0.63
C SER A 250 8.03 9.82 0.06
N SER A 251 8.22 9.78 -1.24
CA SER A 251 9.28 10.55 -1.92
C SER A 251 9.00 12.05 -1.84
N ARG A 252 7.80 12.47 -2.23
CA ARG A 252 7.40 13.88 -2.18
C ARG A 252 7.44 14.44 -0.76
N ALA A 253 6.85 13.70 0.19
CA ALA A 253 6.78 14.13 1.58
C ALA A 253 8.16 14.17 2.26
N TYR A 254 9.03 13.19 2.06
CA TYR A 254 10.24 13.04 2.84
C TYR A 254 11.55 13.27 2.10
N LEU A 255 11.64 12.96 0.78
CA LEU A 255 12.90 13.13 0.04
C LEU A 255 13.03 14.48 -0.64
N HIS A 256 11.95 15.02 -1.25
CA HIS A 256 12.01 16.32 -1.91
C HIS A 256 12.48 17.44 -0.98
N PRO A 257 11.97 17.58 0.27
CA PRO A 257 12.43 18.64 1.17
C PRO A 257 13.94 18.58 1.52
N VAL A 258 14.56 17.41 1.34
CA VAL A 258 15.94 17.15 1.75
C VAL A 258 16.88 16.77 0.61
N ALA A 259 16.42 16.90 -0.62
CA ALA A 259 17.14 16.48 -1.84
C ALA A 259 18.53 17.11 -1.97
N LYS A 260 18.71 18.32 -1.41
CA LYS A 260 19.97 19.09 -1.48
C LYS A 260 20.88 18.89 -0.27
N ARG A 261 20.54 17.99 0.67
CA ARG A 261 21.44 17.72 1.81
C ARG A 261 22.76 17.08 1.33
N PRO A 262 23.91 17.65 1.66
CA PRO A 262 25.20 17.18 1.12
C PRO A 262 25.61 15.80 1.65
N ASN A 263 25.09 15.39 2.79
CA ASN A 263 25.37 14.12 3.45
C ASN A 263 24.39 13.00 3.10
N LEU A 264 23.39 13.26 2.24
CA LEU A 264 22.47 12.27 1.68
C LEU A 264 22.80 12.03 0.20
N GLN A 265 23.16 10.80 -0.15
CA GLN A 265 23.31 10.36 -1.53
C GLN A 265 22.28 9.27 -1.86
N MET A 266 21.84 9.23 -3.11
CA MET A 266 20.90 8.22 -3.58
C MET A 266 21.39 7.60 -4.89
N THR A 267 21.19 6.29 -5.05
CA THR A 267 21.39 5.61 -6.33
C THR A 267 20.13 4.84 -6.73
N LYS A 268 19.65 5.10 -7.94
CA LYS A 268 18.44 4.52 -8.54
C LYS A 268 18.81 3.43 -9.54
N PHE A 269 17.83 2.65 -10.00
CA PHE A 269 18.08 1.51 -10.91
C PHE A 269 19.16 0.56 -10.38
N SER A 270 19.23 0.43 -9.06
CA SER A 270 20.30 -0.25 -8.33
C SER A 270 19.72 -1.36 -7.46
N MET A 271 19.78 -2.58 -7.95
CA MET A 271 19.21 -3.75 -7.27
C MET A 271 20.21 -4.33 -6.29
N VAL A 272 19.93 -4.24 -4.99
CA VAL A 272 20.74 -4.91 -3.96
C VAL A 272 20.54 -6.43 -4.06
N SER A 273 21.63 -7.15 -4.28
CA SER A 273 21.66 -8.59 -4.47
C SER A 273 22.03 -9.36 -3.21
N LYS A 274 22.80 -8.71 -2.29
CA LYS A 274 23.29 -9.36 -1.08
C LYS A 274 23.69 -8.35 0.00
N ILE A 275 23.47 -8.71 1.27
CA ILE A 275 24.07 -8.04 2.42
C ILE A 275 25.42 -8.71 2.68
N LEU A 276 26.47 -7.91 2.82
CA LEU A 276 27.82 -8.39 3.12
C LEU A 276 27.94 -8.57 4.65
N ILE A 277 28.11 -9.81 5.07
CA ILE A 277 28.17 -10.20 6.49
C ILE A 277 29.46 -10.99 6.71
N ASP A 278 30.28 -10.57 7.65
CA ASP A 278 31.44 -11.33 8.09
C ASP A 278 30.97 -12.61 8.82
N PRO A 279 31.33 -13.81 8.33
CA PRO A 279 30.82 -15.07 8.90
C PRO A 279 31.36 -15.39 10.29
N GLY A 280 32.54 -14.87 10.65
CA GLY A 280 33.18 -15.09 11.96
C GLY A 280 32.59 -14.21 13.04
N THR A 281 32.48 -12.91 12.80
CA THR A 281 31.93 -11.92 13.76
C THR A 281 30.42 -11.80 13.68
N LYS A 282 29.80 -12.27 12.59
CA LYS A 282 28.39 -12.08 12.23
C LYS A 282 27.98 -10.60 12.19
N THR A 283 28.84 -9.76 11.65
CA THR A 283 28.65 -8.32 11.53
C THR A 283 28.35 -7.97 10.07
N ALA A 284 27.24 -7.30 9.80
CA ALA A 284 26.96 -6.71 8.50
C ALA A 284 27.87 -5.47 8.33
N PHE A 285 28.54 -5.39 7.18
CA PHE A 285 29.52 -4.32 6.92
C PHE A 285 29.30 -3.64 5.56
N GLY A 286 28.23 -3.93 4.87
CA GLY A 286 27.90 -3.32 3.59
C GLY A 286 26.90 -4.11 2.76
N VAL A 287 26.77 -3.73 1.50
CA VAL A 287 25.89 -4.43 0.53
C VAL A 287 26.57 -4.57 -0.83
N GLU A 288 26.13 -5.59 -1.56
CA GLU A 288 26.40 -5.78 -2.98
C GLU A 288 25.15 -5.40 -3.77
N PHE A 289 25.30 -4.57 -4.80
CA PHE A 289 24.19 -4.17 -5.66
C PHE A 289 24.59 -4.19 -7.13
N VAL A 290 23.60 -4.31 -8.00
CA VAL A 290 23.79 -4.34 -9.46
C VAL A 290 23.18 -3.07 -10.06
N LYS A 291 24.02 -2.32 -10.81
CA LYS A 291 23.63 -1.18 -11.62
C LYS A 291 24.28 -1.29 -12.99
N ASN A 292 23.54 -1.02 -14.06
CA ASN A 292 24.02 -1.16 -15.46
C ASN A 292 24.66 -2.52 -15.76
N ASN A 293 24.03 -3.61 -15.25
CA ASN A 293 24.51 -5.00 -15.36
C ASN A 293 25.92 -5.26 -14.77
N ARG A 294 26.41 -4.38 -13.91
CA ARG A 294 27.68 -4.55 -13.19
C ARG A 294 27.43 -4.60 -11.70
N THR A 295 28.16 -5.49 -11.04
CA THR A 295 28.12 -5.62 -9.58
C THR A 295 29.04 -4.60 -8.92
N HIS A 296 28.52 -3.94 -7.91
CA HIS A 296 29.22 -2.93 -7.10
C HIS A 296 29.07 -3.28 -5.63
N ARG A 297 29.98 -2.77 -4.81
CA ARG A 297 29.98 -2.92 -3.35
C ARG A 297 30.11 -1.57 -2.69
N VAL A 298 29.39 -1.39 -1.59
CA VAL A 298 29.49 -0.23 -0.71
C VAL A 298 29.49 -0.71 0.73
N LEU A 299 30.32 -0.08 1.58
CA LEU A 299 30.49 -0.44 2.98
C LEU A 299 29.62 0.45 3.87
N ALA A 300 29.22 -0.08 5.02
CA ALA A 300 28.52 0.63 6.08
C ALA A 300 29.38 0.63 7.34
N LYS A 301 29.72 1.83 7.86
CA LYS A 301 30.50 1.99 9.09
C LYS A 301 29.69 1.68 10.34
N LYS A 302 28.41 2.04 10.31
CA LYS A 302 27.50 1.92 11.45
C LYS A 302 26.51 0.78 11.21
N GLU A 303 25.57 0.95 10.27
CA GLU A 303 24.54 -0.06 10.05
C GLU A 303 24.12 -0.17 8.57
N VAL A 304 23.73 -1.38 8.18
CA VAL A 304 22.91 -1.65 7.01
C VAL A 304 21.45 -1.74 7.47
N ILE A 305 20.56 -0.99 6.81
CA ILE A 305 19.14 -0.93 7.13
C ILE A 305 18.36 -1.46 5.92
N VAL A 306 17.64 -2.57 6.10
CA VAL A 306 16.82 -3.17 5.06
C VAL A 306 15.42 -2.61 5.15
N SER A 307 14.96 -1.96 4.08
CA SER A 307 13.63 -1.34 3.93
C SER A 307 13.01 -1.71 2.59
N GLY A 308 13.22 -2.97 2.14
CA GLY A 308 12.72 -3.48 0.86
C GLY A 308 11.24 -3.86 0.86
N GLY A 309 10.53 -3.72 1.99
CA GLY A 309 9.13 -4.11 2.15
C GLY A 309 8.93 -5.60 2.41
N ALA A 310 7.67 -5.98 2.68
CA ALA A 310 7.31 -7.32 3.17
C ALA A 310 7.66 -8.48 2.23
N ILE A 311 8.01 -8.23 0.96
CA ILE A 311 8.40 -9.27 0.01
C ILE A 311 9.91 -9.28 -0.23
N ASN A 312 10.52 -8.12 -0.46
CA ASN A 312 11.95 -8.06 -0.82
C ASN A 312 12.87 -8.09 0.40
N SER A 313 12.45 -7.59 1.57
CA SER A 313 13.25 -7.66 2.80
C SER A 313 13.54 -9.11 3.22
N PRO A 314 12.53 -10.00 3.35
CA PRO A 314 12.82 -11.41 3.63
C PRO A 314 13.59 -12.10 2.49
N GLN A 315 13.34 -11.75 1.22
CA GLN A 315 14.11 -12.28 0.10
C GLN A 315 15.60 -11.94 0.23
N LEU A 316 15.93 -10.68 0.48
CA LEU A 316 17.31 -10.22 0.63
C LEU A 316 18.01 -10.84 1.83
N LEU A 317 17.33 -10.95 2.98
CA LEU A 317 17.86 -11.63 4.16
C LEU A 317 18.19 -13.10 3.84
N MET A 318 17.28 -13.83 3.20
CA MET A 318 17.48 -15.23 2.84
C MET A 318 18.63 -15.40 1.85
N LEU A 319 18.72 -14.58 0.81
CA LEU A 319 19.84 -14.58 -0.15
C LEU A 319 21.19 -14.28 0.52
N SER A 320 21.17 -13.61 1.67
CA SER A 320 22.35 -13.26 2.45
C SER A 320 22.68 -14.26 3.58
N GLY A 321 21.98 -15.42 3.61
CA GLY A 321 22.25 -16.49 4.57
C GLY A 321 21.48 -16.35 5.90
N ILE A 322 20.51 -15.43 6.00
CA ILE A 322 19.66 -15.25 7.18
C ILE A 322 18.28 -15.80 6.88
N GLY A 323 17.92 -16.93 7.46
CA GLY A 323 16.62 -17.54 7.19
C GLY A 323 16.53 -19.00 7.63
N PRO A 324 15.46 -19.72 7.24
CA PRO A 324 15.22 -21.09 7.67
C PRO A 324 16.32 -22.04 7.17
N LYS A 325 17.10 -22.64 8.07
CA LYS A 325 18.27 -23.45 7.76
C LYS A 325 17.99 -24.53 6.69
N LYS A 326 16.91 -25.31 6.85
CA LYS A 326 16.58 -26.38 5.89
C LYS A 326 16.38 -25.83 4.47
N HIS A 327 15.68 -24.71 4.34
CA HIS A 327 15.41 -24.08 3.06
C HIS A 327 16.68 -23.51 2.42
N LEU A 328 17.48 -22.73 3.18
CA LEU A 328 18.71 -22.15 2.64
C LEU A 328 19.70 -23.24 2.21
N THR A 329 19.86 -24.29 3.03
CA THR A 329 20.74 -25.42 2.70
C THR A 329 20.30 -26.15 1.42
N SER A 330 18.98 -26.34 1.21
CA SER A 330 18.46 -26.97 -0.02
C SER A 330 18.72 -26.15 -1.29
N LEU A 331 18.99 -24.85 -1.15
CA LEU A 331 19.35 -23.95 -2.25
C LEU A 331 20.87 -23.69 -2.36
N GLY A 332 21.67 -24.38 -1.55
CA GLY A 332 23.13 -24.18 -1.53
C GLY A 332 23.57 -22.83 -0.92
N ILE A 333 22.71 -22.15 -0.16
CA ILE A 333 23.03 -20.88 0.47
C ILE A 333 23.64 -21.13 1.86
N PRO A 334 24.88 -20.66 2.14
CA PRO A 334 25.51 -20.77 3.45
C PRO A 334 24.67 -20.06 4.54
N VAL A 335 24.43 -20.75 5.66
CA VAL A 335 23.58 -20.23 6.74
C VAL A 335 24.43 -19.43 7.73
N ILE A 336 24.13 -18.15 7.86
CA ILE A 336 24.71 -17.23 8.85
C ILE A 336 23.87 -17.22 10.14
N SER A 337 22.55 -17.10 10.00
CA SER A 337 21.60 -17.11 11.12
C SER A 337 20.33 -17.88 10.76
N ASN A 338 19.95 -18.84 11.63
CA ASN A 338 18.74 -19.66 11.42
C ASN A 338 17.54 -18.99 12.07
N LEU A 339 16.81 -18.19 11.28
CA LEU A 339 15.62 -17.45 11.70
C LEU A 339 14.41 -17.82 10.84
N LYS A 340 13.20 -17.50 11.31
CA LYS A 340 11.93 -17.75 10.61
C LYS A 340 11.60 -16.67 9.57
N VAL A 341 12.60 -16.17 8.84
CA VAL A 341 12.43 -15.19 7.75
C VAL A 341 11.47 -15.74 6.69
N GLY A 342 10.55 -14.91 6.25
CA GLY A 342 9.51 -15.23 5.27
C GLY A 342 8.25 -15.87 5.87
N TYR A 343 8.28 -16.31 7.12
CA TYR A 343 7.08 -16.81 7.82
C TYR A 343 6.27 -15.66 8.42
N ASN A 344 5.08 -15.99 8.94
CA ASN A 344 4.14 -15.00 9.49
C ASN A 344 3.68 -13.96 8.47
N LEU A 345 3.66 -14.32 7.17
CA LEU A 345 3.08 -13.47 6.15
C LEU A 345 1.59 -13.26 6.46
N MET A 346 1.21 -12.00 6.59
CA MET A 346 -0.18 -11.57 6.80
C MET A 346 -0.55 -10.61 5.69
N ASP A 347 -1.85 -10.57 5.37
CA ASP A 347 -2.44 -9.65 4.41
C ASP A 347 -3.92 -9.49 4.72
N HIS A 348 -4.49 -8.33 4.47
CA HIS A 348 -5.93 -8.18 4.51
C HIS A 348 -6.55 -8.82 3.27
N ILE A 349 -7.60 -9.60 3.50
CA ILE A 349 -8.27 -10.35 2.45
C ILE A 349 -9.54 -9.60 2.06
N ALA A 350 -9.70 -9.30 0.78
CA ALA A 350 -10.90 -8.69 0.26
C ALA A 350 -11.67 -9.65 -0.65
N THR A 351 -12.98 -9.52 -0.67
CA THR A 351 -13.85 -10.07 -1.71
C THR A 351 -14.16 -8.96 -2.68
N GLY A 352 -13.80 -9.13 -3.93
CA GLY A 352 -14.11 -8.17 -4.98
C GLY A 352 -15.35 -8.55 -5.77
N GLY A 353 -15.88 -7.57 -6.52
CA GLY A 353 -16.96 -7.83 -7.47
C GLY A 353 -18.37 -7.80 -6.89
N ILE A 354 -18.59 -7.42 -5.64
CA ILE A 354 -19.94 -7.13 -5.14
C ILE A 354 -20.39 -5.83 -5.78
N THR A 355 -21.09 -5.97 -6.91
CA THR A 355 -21.49 -4.89 -7.79
C THR A 355 -22.96 -4.58 -7.60
N PHE A 356 -23.29 -3.30 -7.52
CA PHE A 356 -24.65 -2.77 -7.47
C PHE A 356 -24.89 -1.88 -8.68
N LEU A 357 -26.05 -2.08 -9.32
CA LEU A 357 -26.52 -1.24 -10.41
C LEU A 357 -27.36 -0.09 -9.84
N ILE A 358 -27.35 1.05 -10.51
CA ILE A 358 -28.14 2.25 -10.14
C ILE A 358 -28.83 2.81 -11.38
N ASN A 359 -29.87 3.64 -11.19
CA ASN A 359 -30.63 4.24 -12.29
C ASN A 359 -30.28 5.72 -12.55
N GLN A 360 -29.23 6.22 -11.90
CA GLN A 360 -28.79 7.62 -12.01
C GLN A 360 -27.37 7.67 -12.61
N PRO A 361 -27.04 8.70 -13.41
CA PRO A 361 -25.75 8.82 -14.08
C PRO A 361 -24.65 9.32 -13.13
N TYR A 362 -24.38 8.58 -12.06
CA TYR A 362 -23.47 9.01 -10.99
C TYR A 362 -22.17 8.19 -10.92
N SER A 363 -22.06 7.09 -11.66
CA SER A 363 -20.87 6.23 -11.64
C SER A 363 -19.62 6.93 -12.18
N LEU A 364 -18.49 6.59 -11.59
CA LEU A 364 -17.18 6.98 -12.09
C LEU A 364 -16.79 6.11 -13.29
N ARG A 365 -17.30 6.46 -14.46
CA ARG A 365 -17.00 5.77 -15.73
C ARG A 365 -15.86 6.50 -16.46
N THR A 366 -14.95 5.75 -17.06
CA THR A 366 -13.80 6.29 -17.79
C THR A 366 -14.21 7.28 -18.89
N ASP A 367 -15.27 6.97 -19.67
CA ASP A 367 -15.80 7.84 -20.73
C ASP A 367 -16.35 9.18 -20.21
N ARG A 368 -16.79 9.21 -18.95
CA ARG A 368 -17.31 10.42 -18.29
C ARG A 368 -16.24 11.18 -17.52
N ILE A 369 -15.23 10.48 -16.99
CA ILE A 369 -14.12 11.08 -16.23
C ILE A 369 -13.13 11.76 -17.19
N ILE A 370 -12.75 11.05 -18.26
CA ILE A 370 -11.75 11.50 -19.23
C ILE A 370 -12.43 12.33 -20.32
N ASN A 371 -12.75 13.58 -19.99
CA ASN A 371 -13.25 14.56 -20.93
C ASN A 371 -12.51 15.91 -20.73
N LYS A 372 -12.71 16.84 -21.67
CA LYS A 372 -12.07 18.16 -21.67
C LYS A 372 -12.30 18.97 -20.40
N GLU A 373 -13.53 18.97 -19.93
CA GLU A 373 -13.96 19.78 -18.79
C GLU A 373 -13.27 19.26 -17.49
N ASN A 374 -13.32 17.96 -17.25
CA ASN A 374 -12.68 17.36 -16.09
C ASN A 374 -11.15 17.44 -16.17
N LEU A 375 -10.57 17.26 -17.37
CA LEU A 375 -9.15 17.41 -17.56
C LEU A 375 -8.70 18.85 -17.29
N ASN A 376 -9.41 19.85 -17.84
CA ASN A 376 -9.15 21.26 -17.54
C ASN A 376 -9.33 21.62 -16.06
N LEU A 377 -10.40 21.10 -15.44
CA LEU A 377 -10.67 21.29 -14.01
C LEU A 377 -9.53 20.72 -13.15
N TYR A 378 -9.03 19.55 -13.51
CA TYR A 378 -7.95 18.92 -12.76
C TYR A 378 -6.59 19.61 -13.01
N LEU A 379 -6.22 19.87 -14.27
CA LEU A 379 -4.91 20.45 -14.61
C LEU A 379 -4.73 21.87 -14.06
N ASN A 380 -5.80 22.68 -14.02
CA ASN A 380 -5.71 24.09 -13.59
C ASN A 380 -6.16 24.31 -12.13
N HIS A 381 -6.93 23.39 -11.55
CA HIS A 381 -7.51 23.58 -10.22
C HIS A 381 -7.33 22.39 -9.29
N HIS A 382 -6.78 21.27 -9.77
CA HIS A 382 -6.57 20.02 -9.03
C HIS A 382 -7.84 19.48 -8.37
N LYS A 383 -9.00 19.65 -9.03
CA LYS A 383 -10.33 19.31 -8.53
C LYS A 383 -11.07 18.37 -9.48
N GLY A 384 -12.24 17.93 -9.04
CA GLY A 384 -13.12 17.09 -9.84
C GLY A 384 -12.81 15.59 -9.76
N PRO A 385 -13.46 14.76 -10.60
CA PRO A 385 -13.41 13.30 -10.48
C PRO A 385 -12.00 12.71 -10.67
N MET A 386 -11.11 13.40 -11.36
CA MET A 386 -9.73 12.94 -11.54
C MET A 386 -8.88 12.99 -10.25
N SER A 387 -9.33 13.70 -9.21
CA SER A 387 -8.71 13.70 -7.89
C SER A 387 -9.17 12.56 -6.97
N ILE A 388 -10.08 11.69 -7.42
CA ILE A 388 -10.58 10.55 -6.65
C ILE A 388 -9.62 9.36 -6.86
N PRO A 389 -9.02 8.79 -5.79
CA PRO A 389 -7.99 7.77 -5.93
C PRO A 389 -8.56 6.43 -6.39
N GLY A 390 -8.34 6.07 -7.66
CA GLY A 390 -8.82 4.82 -8.25
C GLY A 390 -10.33 4.60 -8.12
N GLY A 391 -11.10 5.66 -7.86
CA GLY A 391 -12.55 5.58 -7.65
C GLY A 391 -13.00 5.31 -6.21
N CYS A 392 -12.09 5.13 -5.25
CA CYS A 392 -12.44 4.89 -3.84
C CYS A 392 -12.82 6.19 -3.12
N GLU A 393 -13.91 6.18 -2.33
CA GLU A 393 -14.46 7.41 -1.74
C GLU A 393 -14.91 7.30 -0.29
N VAL A 394 -15.44 6.14 0.16
CA VAL A 394 -16.02 5.95 1.49
C VAL A 394 -15.54 4.63 2.07
N LEU A 395 -15.27 4.61 3.37
CA LEU A 395 -15.03 3.38 4.11
C LEU A 395 -15.94 3.29 5.35
N ILE A 396 -16.16 2.06 5.79
CA ILE A 396 -16.83 1.74 7.05
C ILE A 396 -15.96 0.74 7.79
N PHE A 397 -15.68 1.02 9.07
CA PHE A 397 -15.12 0.02 9.99
C PHE A 397 -16.23 -0.55 10.87
N HIS A 398 -16.23 -1.87 11.04
CA HIS A 398 -17.20 -2.59 11.85
C HIS A 398 -16.54 -3.70 12.68
N ASP A 399 -17.09 -3.98 13.86
CA ASP A 399 -16.66 -5.06 14.76
C ASP A 399 -17.80 -6.07 14.93
N PHE A 400 -17.76 -7.19 14.18
CA PHE A 400 -18.72 -8.28 14.30
C PHE A 400 -18.43 -9.16 15.53
N SER A 401 -17.17 -9.23 15.95
CA SER A 401 -16.76 -10.05 17.09
C SER A 401 -17.30 -9.53 18.40
N ASN A 402 -17.47 -8.20 18.53
CA ASN A 402 -18.02 -7.56 19.73
C ASN A 402 -18.77 -6.26 19.40
N PRO A 403 -19.95 -6.35 18.76
CA PRO A 403 -20.67 -5.19 18.22
C PRO A 403 -21.17 -4.20 19.29
N ASN A 404 -21.16 -4.58 20.56
CA ASN A 404 -21.57 -3.71 21.68
C ASN A 404 -20.39 -3.07 22.43
N ASP A 405 -19.16 -3.26 21.96
CA ASP A 405 -17.98 -2.63 22.55
C ASP A 405 -17.92 -1.15 22.13
N PRO A 406 -18.05 -0.19 23.06
CA PRO A 406 -18.05 1.22 22.72
C PRO A 406 -16.73 1.70 22.11
N ASP A 407 -15.62 1.05 22.48
CA ASP A 407 -14.29 1.37 21.92
C ASP A 407 -13.98 0.59 20.64
N GLY A 408 -14.77 -0.42 20.30
CA GLY A 408 -14.72 -1.26 19.11
C GLY A 408 -13.31 -1.66 18.64
N TYR A 409 -13.16 -2.89 18.14
CA TYR A 409 -11.92 -3.34 17.52
C TYR A 409 -12.25 -3.97 16.17
N PRO A 410 -12.18 -3.21 15.06
CA PRO A 410 -12.76 -3.64 13.80
C PRO A 410 -12.12 -4.94 13.30
N ASP A 411 -12.97 -5.86 12.88
CA ASP A 411 -12.57 -7.06 12.13
C ASP A 411 -12.96 -6.97 10.66
N MET A 412 -13.76 -5.96 10.30
CA MET A 412 -14.21 -5.69 8.93
C MET A 412 -14.00 -4.23 8.54
N GLU A 413 -13.54 -4.01 7.31
CA GLU A 413 -13.64 -2.75 6.61
C GLU A 413 -14.47 -2.96 5.34
N LEU A 414 -15.41 -2.06 5.07
CA LEU A 414 -16.14 -1.99 3.79
C LEU A 414 -15.61 -0.80 3.02
N LEU A 415 -14.94 -1.04 1.89
CA LEU A 415 -14.44 0.03 1.02
C LEU A 415 -15.35 0.18 -0.20
N PHE A 416 -15.92 1.36 -0.37
CA PHE A 416 -16.83 1.69 -1.46
C PHE A 416 -16.10 2.43 -2.58
N GLN A 417 -16.33 1.97 -3.79
CA GLN A 417 -15.81 2.56 -5.02
C GLN A 417 -16.97 3.10 -5.87
N GLY A 418 -16.87 4.36 -6.30
CA GLY A 418 -17.92 5.05 -7.07
C GLY A 418 -18.08 4.58 -8.52
N GLY A 419 -17.43 3.48 -8.89
CA GLY A 419 -17.55 2.72 -10.12
C GLY A 419 -17.44 1.23 -9.86
N SER A 420 -17.50 0.40 -10.90
CA SER A 420 -17.35 -1.06 -10.80
C SER A 420 -16.37 -1.61 -11.81
N ILE A 421 -16.25 -2.93 -11.90
CA ILE A 421 -15.38 -3.64 -12.87
C ILE A 421 -15.66 -3.19 -14.31
N VAL A 422 -16.91 -2.79 -14.63
CA VAL A 422 -17.29 -2.34 -15.97
C VAL A 422 -17.08 -0.83 -16.20
N SER A 423 -16.83 -0.08 -15.17
CA SER A 423 -16.62 1.36 -15.28
C SER A 423 -15.23 1.73 -15.80
N ASP A 424 -14.27 0.82 -15.65
CA ASP A 424 -12.88 0.94 -16.10
C ASP A 424 -12.35 -0.41 -16.57
N GLU A 425 -12.07 -0.53 -17.87
CA GLU A 425 -11.55 -1.78 -18.47
C GLU A 425 -10.23 -2.26 -17.85
N THR A 426 -9.48 -1.37 -17.21
CA THR A 426 -8.20 -1.75 -16.60
C THR A 426 -8.38 -2.51 -15.30
N LEU A 427 -9.45 -2.26 -14.53
CA LEU A 427 -9.71 -2.91 -13.25
C LEU A 427 -9.76 -4.44 -13.38
N ARG A 428 -10.46 -4.98 -14.37
CA ARG A 428 -10.53 -6.43 -14.56
C ARG A 428 -9.16 -7.07 -14.80
N LYS A 429 -8.29 -6.38 -15.58
CA LYS A 429 -6.93 -6.83 -15.89
C LYS A 429 -6.01 -6.69 -14.68
N ASP A 430 -6.19 -5.64 -13.91
CA ASP A 430 -5.45 -5.39 -12.69
C ASP A 430 -5.68 -6.48 -11.65
N PHE A 431 -6.93 -6.85 -11.43
CA PHE A 431 -7.29 -7.98 -10.59
C PHE A 431 -6.95 -9.34 -11.22
N GLY A 432 -6.78 -9.42 -12.54
CA GLY A 432 -6.51 -10.65 -13.26
C GLY A 432 -7.75 -11.53 -13.47
N ILE A 433 -8.94 -10.92 -13.53
CA ILE A 433 -10.19 -11.64 -13.80
C ILE A 433 -10.13 -12.24 -15.19
N THR A 434 -10.40 -13.56 -15.30
CA THR A 434 -10.39 -14.29 -16.58
C THR A 434 -11.45 -13.76 -17.53
N ASP A 435 -11.16 -13.79 -18.85
CA ASP A 435 -12.13 -13.37 -19.88
C ASP A 435 -13.42 -14.19 -19.80
N GLN A 436 -13.34 -15.50 -19.51
CA GLN A 436 -14.51 -16.36 -19.36
C GLN A 436 -15.49 -15.84 -18.29
N ILE A 437 -14.99 -15.44 -17.13
CA ILE A 437 -15.83 -14.92 -16.06
C ILE A 437 -16.31 -13.51 -16.39
N TYR A 438 -15.43 -12.67 -16.94
CA TYR A 438 -15.81 -11.31 -17.33
C TYR A 438 -16.94 -11.32 -18.36
N ASP A 439 -16.81 -12.10 -19.44
CA ASP A 439 -17.83 -12.18 -20.49
C ASP A 439 -19.17 -12.73 -19.99
N ALA A 440 -19.14 -13.67 -19.02
CA ALA A 440 -20.35 -14.25 -18.47
C ALA A 440 -21.07 -13.35 -17.45
N VAL A 441 -20.31 -12.61 -16.61
CA VAL A 441 -20.87 -11.92 -15.44
C VAL A 441 -20.94 -10.41 -15.65
N PHE A 442 -19.88 -9.79 -16.16
CA PHE A 442 -19.75 -8.33 -16.17
C PHE A 442 -20.06 -7.68 -17.52
N LYS A 443 -19.70 -8.32 -18.62
CA LYS A 443 -19.97 -7.80 -19.97
C LYS A 443 -21.44 -7.49 -20.25
N PRO A 444 -22.43 -8.26 -19.75
CA PRO A 444 -23.84 -7.91 -19.92
C PRO A 444 -24.25 -6.56 -19.34
N ILE A 445 -23.46 -6.02 -18.41
CA ILE A 445 -23.73 -4.73 -17.72
C ILE A 445 -22.71 -3.63 -18.06
N GLU A 446 -21.91 -3.78 -19.11
CA GLU A 446 -20.85 -2.78 -19.48
C GLU A 446 -21.38 -1.35 -19.67
N ASN A 447 -22.66 -1.21 -20.07
CA ASN A 447 -23.28 0.09 -20.29
C ASN A 447 -24.12 0.59 -19.10
N GLU A 448 -24.21 -0.19 -18.04
CA GLU A 448 -25.01 0.15 -16.86
C GLU A 448 -24.23 1.06 -15.89
N GLU A 449 -24.99 1.92 -15.22
CA GLU A 449 -24.49 2.67 -14.09
C GLU A 449 -24.33 1.75 -12.87
N SER A 450 -23.18 1.81 -12.23
CA SER A 450 -22.86 0.87 -11.16
C SER A 450 -21.79 1.39 -10.19
N PHE A 451 -21.78 0.82 -9.01
CA PHE A 451 -20.70 0.95 -8.04
C PHE A 451 -20.37 -0.42 -7.44
N MET A 452 -19.25 -0.54 -6.75
CA MET A 452 -18.89 -1.79 -6.08
C MET A 452 -18.37 -1.56 -4.66
N VAL A 453 -18.42 -2.64 -3.87
CA VAL A 453 -17.95 -2.66 -2.48
C VAL A 453 -17.00 -3.81 -2.27
N PHE A 454 -15.94 -3.57 -1.53
CA PHE A 454 -14.99 -4.57 -1.06
C PHE A 454 -15.16 -4.78 0.44
N PRO A 455 -15.77 -5.90 0.90
CA PRO A 455 -15.62 -6.32 2.27
C PRO A 455 -14.19 -6.83 2.48
N MET A 456 -13.48 -6.25 3.45
CA MET A 456 -12.08 -6.51 3.72
C MET A 456 -11.90 -7.00 5.15
N LEU A 457 -11.38 -8.22 5.30
CA LEU A 457 -11.08 -8.82 6.60
C LEU A 457 -9.84 -8.16 7.22
N MET A 458 -10.03 -7.46 8.34
CA MET A 458 -8.97 -6.66 8.98
C MET A 458 -8.13 -7.44 10.01
N ARG A 459 -8.65 -8.53 10.57
CA ARG A 459 -7.93 -9.36 11.55
C ARG A 459 -7.87 -10.82 11.13
N PRO A 460 -7.23 -11.15 9.98
CA PRO A 460 -7.17 -12.52 9.48
C PRO A 460 -6.41 -13.43 10.43
N LYS A 461 -6.96 -14.61 10.70
CA LYS A 461 -6.27 -15.71 11.43
C LYS A 461 -5.31 -16.46 10.52
N SER A 462 -5.61 -16.51 9.24
CA SER A 462 -4.79 -17.16 8.22
C SER A 462 -3.46 -16.46 8.06
N LYS A 463 -2.37 -17.23 8.07
CA LYS A 463 -1.00 -16.72 7.88
C LYS A 463 -0.26 -17.58 6.87
N GLY A 464 0.48 -16.92 6.02
CA GLY A 464 1.24 -17.53 4.94
C GLY A 464 2.76 -17.48 5.14
N ARG A 465 3.46 -17.59 4.01
CA ARG A 465 4.92 -17.51 3.97
C ARG A 465 5.45 -17.11 2.61
N ILE A 466 6.66 -16.55 2.60
CA ILE A 466 7.47 -16.28 1.42
C ILE A 466 8.72 -17.17 1.46
N MET A 467 9.05 -17.79 0.34
CA MET A 467 10.22 -18.67 0.22
C MET A 467 11.02 -18.28 -1.03
N LEU A 468 12.33 -18.42 -1.01
CA LEU A 468 13.13 -18.26 -2.22
C LEU A 468 12.74 -19.34 -3.25
N LYS A 469 12.73 -18.95 -4.52
CA LYS A 469 12.63 -19.92 -5.62
C LYS A 469 13.96 -20.62 -5.84
N ASP A 470 15.05 -19.87 -5.80
CA ASP A 470 16.44 -20.28 -6.00
C ASP A 470 17.40 -19.24 -5.38
N GLY A 471 18.71 -19.39 -5.60
CA GLY A 471 19.73 -18.45 -5.11
C GLY A 471 19.95 -17.22 -5.99
N ASN A 472 19.16 -17.01 -7.03
CA ASN A 472 19.29 -15.85 -7.94
C ASN A 472 18.45 -14.67 -7.45
N TYR A 473 19.08 -13.54 -7.17
CA TYR A 473 18.40 -12.32 -6.71
C TYR A 473 17.36 -11.75 -7.70
N LYS A 474 17.44 -12.13 -9.00
CA LYS A 474 16.45 -11.72 -10.02
C LYS A 474 15.19 -12.58 -10.01
N SER A 475 15.24 -13.77 -9.44
CA SER A 475 14.10 -14.66 -9.36
C SER A 475 13.08 -14.14 -8.35
N LYS A 476 11.83 -14.03 -8.78
CA LYS A 476 10.75 -13.69 -7.85
C LYS A 476 10.59 -14.80 -6.81
N PRO A 477 10.38 -14.47 -5.52
CA PRO A 477 10.14 -15.48 -4.49
C PRO A 477 8.80 -16.18 -4.71
N ARG A 478 8.65 -17.37 -4.13
CA ARG A 478 7.37 -18.09 -4.06
C ARG A 478 6.55 -17.53 -2.91
N ILE A 479 5.29 -17.20 -3.18
CA ILE A 479 4.39 -16.53 -2.24
C ILE A 479 3.20 -17.45 -1.96
N TYR A 480 3.04 -17.85 -0.71
CA TYR A 480 1.97 -18.71 -0.21
C TYR A 480 1.16 -17.93 0.82
N PRO A 481 0.11 -17.19 0.44
CA PRO A 481 -0.66 -16.38 1.39
C PRO A 481 -1.49 -17.21 2.36
N ASN A 482 -1.94 -18.39 1.94
CA ASN A 482 -2.72 -19.33 2.76
C ASN A 482 -4.08 -18.75 3.21
N TYR A 483 -4.71 -17.92 2.37
CA TYR A 483 -6.01 -17.32 2.64
C TYR A 483 -7.08 -18.36 2.95
N PHE A 484 -8.00 -18.02 3.86
CA PHE A 484 -9.10 -18.88 4.30
C PHE A 484 -8.67 -20.26 4.84
N ALA A 485 -7.48 -20.37 5.42
CA ALA A 485 -7.05 -21.58 6.13
C ALA A 485 -7.83 -21.80 7.44
N PHE A 486 -8.46 -20.75 7.95
CA PHE A 486 -9.37 -20.76 9.09
C PHE A 486 -10.77 -20.35 8.63
N GLU A 487 -11.79 -21.12 9.04
CA GLU A 487 -13.19 -20.88 8.66
C GLU A 487 -13.73 -19.54 9.17
N GLU A 488 -13.23 -19.08 10.30
CA GLU A 488 -13.61 -17.80 10.89
C GLU A 488 -13.33 -16.61 9.96
N ASP A 489 -12.26 -16.70 9.14
CA ASP A 489 -11.94 -15.65 8.18
C ASP A 489 -13.06 -15.53 7.12
N MET A 490 -13.59 -16.65 6.64
CA MET A 490 -14.71 -16.68 5.70
C MET A 490 -16.00 -16.22 6.36
N LYS A 491 -16.26 -16.65 7.59
CA LYS A 491 -17.47 -16.25 8.34
C LYS A 491 -17.55 -14.72 8.46
N THR A 492 -16.47 -14.08 8.86
CA THR A 492 -16.42 -12.60 8.99
C THR A 492 -16.65 -11.91 7.64
N ILE A 493 -16.10 -12.44 6.52
CA ILE A 493 -16.39 -11.91 5.17
C ILE A 493 -17.89 -11.99 4.86
N LEU A 494 -18.54 -13.11 5.17
CA LEU A 494 -20.00 -13.29 4.92
C LEU A 494 -20.83 -12.30 5.76
N GLU A 495 -20.45 -12.05 7.02
CA GLU A 495 -21.07 -11.02 7.84
C GLU A 495 -20.93 -9.63 7.23
N GLY A 496 -19.73 -9.30 6.70
CA GLY A 496 -19.49 -8.06 5.95
C GLY A 496 -20.39 -7.93 4.71
N ILE A 497 -20.57 -8.99 3.95
CA ILE A 497 -21.47 -8.99 2.78
C ILE A 497 -22.92 -8.73 3.19
N ARG A 498 -23.39 -9.35 4.28
CA ARG A 498 -24.75 -9.10 4.79
C ARG A 498 -24.94 -7.63 5.23
N LEU A 499 -23.92 -7.04 5.86
CA LEU A 499 -23.96 -5.63 6.24
C LEU A 499 -24.05 -4.72 5.00
N ILE A 500 -23.29 -5.03 3.93
CA ILE A 500 -23.39 -4.32 2.65
C ILE A 500 -24.81 -4.36 2.10
N LEU A 501 -25.43 -5.55 2.07
CA LEU A 501 -26.81 -5.70 1.60
C LEU A 501 -27.79 -4.88 2.42
N ASN A 502 -27.66 -4.88 3.75
CA ASN A 502 -28.48 -4.06 4.65
C ASN A 502 -28.34 -2.55 4.37
N ILE A 503 -27.10 -2.07 4.18
CA ILE A 503 -26.82 -0.65 3.86
C ILE A 503 -27.44 -0.27 2.51
N THR A 504 -27.39 -1.16 1.51
CA THR A 504 -27.92 -0.86 0.18
C THR A 504 -29.45 -0.84 0.11
N GLU A 505 -30.14 -1.43 1.07
CA GLU A 505 -31.60 -1.37 1.21
C GLU A 505 -32.11 -0.07 1.85
N GLN A 506 -31.23 0.79 2.35
CA GLN A 506 -31.62 2.04 3.02
C GLN A 506 -32.14 3.08 2.03
N PRO A 507 -33.03 4.00 2.48
CA PRO A 507 -33.71 4.96 1.61
C PRO A 507 -32.80 5.78 0.70
N ALA A 508 -31.62 6.21 1.17
CA ALA A 508 -30.75 7.07 0.37
C ALA A 508 -30.15 6.33 -0.85
N LEU A 509 -29.76 5.08 -0.73
CA LEU A 509 -29.31 4.26 -1.87
C LEU A 509 -30.51 3.77 -2.70
N GLN A 510 -31.64 3.45 -2.10
CA GLN A 510 -32.84 3.09 -2.84
C GLN A 510 -33.38 4.24 -3.70
N ALA A 511 -33.21 5.50 -3.28
CA ALA A 511 -33.57 6.68 -4.05
C ALA A 511 -32.83 6.83 -5.40
N ILE A 512 -31.66 6.19 -5.53
CA ILE A 512 -30.90 6.14 -6.79
C ILE A 512 -31.08 4.81 -7.53
N GLY A 513 -32.07 3.98 -7.13
CA GLY A 513 -32.42 2.71 -7.77
C GLY A 513 -31.40 1.61 -7.57
N THR A 514 -30.73 1.59 -6.42
CA THR A 514 -29.70 0.59 -6.12
C THR A 514 -30.30 -0.82 -6.09
N ARG A 515 -29.67 -1.75 -6.82
CA ARG A 515 -29.97 -3.18 -6.81
C ARG A 515 -28.72 -4.02 -6.98
N LEU A 516 -28.65 -5.16 -6.31
CA LEU A 516 -27.54 -6.09 -6.46
C LEU A 516 -27.49 -6.60 -7.91
N HIS A 517 -26.29 -6.64 -8.50
CA HIS A 517 -26.08 -7.31 -9.78
C HIS A 517 -26.30 -8.82 -9.61
N ASP A 518 -27.23 -9.40 -10.39
CA ASP A 518 -27.83 -10.70 -10.17
C ASP A 518 -27.39 -11.81 -11.13
N ILE A 519 -26.40 -11.55 -11.99
CA ILE A 519 -25.83 -12.60 -12.85
C ILE A 519 -24.79 -13.39 -12.02
N PRO A 520 -25.07 -14.71 -11.77
CA PRO A 520 -24.17 -15.49 -10.92
C PRO A 520 -22.88 -15.87 -11.66
N ILE A 521 -21.81 -16.06 -10.89
CA ILE A 521 -20.59 -16.68 -11.40
C ILE A 521 -20.93 -18.09 -11.89
N PRO A 522 -20.58 -18.48 -13.14
CA PRO A 522 -20.96 -19.77 -13.73
C PRO A 522 -20.64 -20.97 -12.83
N GLN A 523 -19.48 -20.96 -12.20
CA GLN A 523 -19.02 -22.04 -11.32
C GLN A 523 -19.80 -22.13 -10.00
N CYS A 524 -20.50 -21.06 -9.60
CA CYS A 524 -21.32 -21.00 -8.39
C CYS A 524 -22.82 -21.06 -8.68
N SER A 525 -23.24 -21.17 -9.95
CA SER A 525 -24.65 -21.08 -10.40
C SER A 525 -25.55 -22.24 -9.92
N HIS A 526 -24.94 -23.33 -9.42
CA HIS A 526 -25.67 -24.45 -8.82
C HIS A 526 -26.15 -24.16 -7.38
N LEU A 527 -25.72 -23.06 -6.80
CA LEU A 527 -26.09 -22.58 -5.46
C LEU A 527 -27.20 -21.53 -5.57
N THR A 528 -28.03 -21.42 -4.54
CA THR A 528 -29.05 -20.37 -4.48
C THR A 528 -28.38 -19.00 -4.48
N PHE A 529 -28.68 -18.18 -5.50
CA PHE A 529 -28.10 -16.84 -5.63
C PHE A 529 -28.33 -16.01 -4.35
N ALA A 530 -27.32 -15.22 -3.98
CA ALA A 530 -27.28 -14.37 -2.78
C ALA A 530 -27.43 -15.12 -1.43
N SER A 531 -27.31 -16.46 -1.41
CA SER A 531 -27.18 -17.24 -0.18
C SER A 531 -25.73 -17.23 0.34
N ASP A 532 -25.52 -17.57 1.62
CA ASP A 532 -24.17 -17.71 2.18
C ASP A 532 -23.29 -18.69 1.42
N PRO A 533 -23.78 -19.91 1.02
CA PRO A 533 -22.97 -20.80 0.20
C PRO A 533 -22.57 -20.19 -1.16
N TYR A 534 -23.46 -19.37 -1.77
CA TYR A 534 -23.13 -18.66 -3.00
C TYR A 534 -22.04 -17.61 -2.76
N PHE A 535 -22.19 -16.79 -1.72
CA PHE A 535 -21.19 -15.75 -1.39
C PHE A 535 -19.86 -16.35 -0.97
N GLU A 536 -19.82 -17.48 -0.26
CA GLU A 536 -18.61 -18.22 0.01
C GLU A 536 -17.91 -18.66 -1.29
N CYS A 537 -18.67 -19.29 -2.20
CA CYS A 537 -18.16 -19.69 -3.51
C CYS A 537 -17.61 -18.47 -4.28
N MET A 538 -18.39 -17.41 -4.40
CA MET A 538 -18.00 -16.16 -5.05
C MET A 538 -16.70 -15.59 -4.45
N THR A 539 -16.58 -15.56 -3.13
CA THR A 539 -15.39 -15.06 -2.41
C THR A 539 -14.13 -15.84 -2.78
N ARG A 540 -14.24 -17.18 -2.91
CA ARG A 540 -13.09 -18.03 -3.33
C ARG A 540 -12.66 -17.77 -4.76
N TYR A 541 -13.62 -17.41 -5.66
CA TYR A 541 -13.30 -17.02 -7.03
C TYR A 541 -12.72 -15.61 -7.12
N PHE A 542 -13.28 -14.67 -6.37
CA PHE A 542 -12.90 -13.26 -6.36
C PHE A 542 -12.21 -12.84 -5.06
N THR A 543 -11.23 -13.61 -4.63
CA THR A 543 -10.34 -13.22 -3.53
C THR A 543 -9.30 -12.23 -4.04
N PHE A 544 -9.18 -11.08 -3.41
CA PHE A 544 -8.18 -10.07 -3.74
C PHE A 544 -7.34 -9.69 -2.53
N THR A 545 -6.09 -9.31 -2.80
CA THR A 545 -5.30 -8.52 -1.86
C THR A 545 -5.63 -7.04 -2.05
N ILE A 546 -5.48 -6.29 -0.99
CA ILE A 546 -5.50 -4.82 -1.03
C ILE A 546 -4.10 -4.26 -0.72
N TYR A 547 -3.08 -5.06 -1.03
CA TYR A 547 -1.66 -4.72 -1.00
C TYR A 547 -1.08 -4.48 0.40
N HIS A 548 -1.63 -5.14 1.42
CA HIS A 548 -1.27 -4.98 2.82
C HIS A 548 -0.32 -6.06 3.36
N GLN A 549 0.45 -6.71 2.50
CA GLN A 549 1.40 -7.74 2.90
C GLN A 549 2.35 -7.24 3.99
N SER A 550 2.49 -8.04 5.07
CA SER A 550 3.24 -7.66 6.26
C SER A 550 3.78 -8.87 7.03
N GLY A 551 4.59 -8.64 8.05
CA GLY A 551 4.95 -9.62 9.07
C GLY A 551 6.05 -10.62 8.75
N THR A 552 6.63 -10.62 7.56
CA THR A 552 7.58 -11.63 7.05
C THR A 552 8.99 -11.58 7.68
N CYS A 553 9.31 -10.52 8.41
CA CYS A 553 10.50 -10.36 9.26
C CYS A 553 10.07 -10.01 10.70
N LYS A 554 9.15 -10.80 11.24
CA LYS A 554 8.41 -10.55 12.48
C LYS A 554 9.27 -9.99 13.61
N MET A 555 8.83 -8.88 14.21
CA MET A 555 9.36 -8.36 15.48
C MET A 555 8.86 -9.19 16.65
N GLY A 556 9.73 -9.42 17.62
CA GLY A 556 9.36 -10.12 18.85
C GLY A 556 10.49 -10.15 19.87
N PRO A 557 10.18 -10.44 21.16
CA PRO A 557 11.17 -10.57 22.22
C PRO A 557 12.07 -11.81 22.02
N PRO A 558 13.21 -11.91 22.72
CA PRO A 558 14.15 -13.04 22.56
C PRO A 558 13.54 -14.43 22.82
N LYS A 559 12.46 -14.51 23.60
CA LYS A 559 11.74 -15.76 23.86
C LYS A 559 10.87 -16.22 22.68
N ASP A 560 10.51 -15.32 21.75
CA ASP A 560 9.72 -15.68 20.57
C ASP A 560 10.62 -16.31 19.50
N LYS A 561 10.52 -17.64 19.36
CA LYS A 561 11.28 -18.42 18.37
C LYS A 561 10.89 -18.14 16.91
N LYS A 562 9.82 -17.35 16.68
CA LYS A 562 9.40 -16.92 15.34
C LYS A 562 9.92 -15.52 15.00
N ALA A 563 10.43 -14.77 15.97
CA ALA A 563 10.97 -13.43 15.75
C ALA A 563 12.21 -13.46 14.85
N VAL A 564 12.29 -12.45 13.98
CA VAL A 564 13.43 -12.16 13.09
C VAL A 564 14.20 -10.96 13.59
N VAL A 565 13.48 -9.95 14.09
CA VAL A 565 14.06 -8.75 14.68
C VAL A 565 13.61 -8.58 16.13
N ASP A 566 14.44 -7.91 16.94
CA ASP A 566 14.11 -7.53 18.31
C ASP A 566 13.19 -6.29 18.34
N PRO A 567 12.65 -5.87 19.51
CA PRO A 567 11.81 -4.67 19.62
C PRO A 567 12.50 -3.36 19.21
N ARG A 568 13.82 -3.34 19.07
CA ARG A 568 14.58 -2.22 18.50
C ARG A 568 14.89 -2.42 17.01
N LEU A 569 14.23 -3.39 16.36
CA LEU A 569 14.31 -3.70 14.93
C LEU A 569 15.66 -4.25 14.45
N ARG A 570 16.53 -4.71 15.37
CA ARG A 570 17.83 -5.33 15.07
C ARG A 570 17.63 -6.81 14.75
N VAL A 571 18.29 -7.29 13.69
CA VAL A 571 18.20 -8.69 13.25
C VAL A 571 18.90 -9.60 14.27
N TYR A 572 18.19 -10.62 14.76
CA TYR A 572 18.75 -11.56 15.72
C TYR A 572 19.97 -12.32 15.18
N GLY A 573 21.04 -12.33 15.96
CA GLY A 573 22.26 -13.07 15.66
C GLY A 573 23.14 -12.45 14.56
N VAL A 574 22.83 -11.20 14.12
CA VAL A 574 23.65 -10.43 13.18
C VAL A 574 23.79 -9.00 13.70
N LYS A 575 25.02 -8.53 13.85
CA LYS A 575 25.32 -7.17 14.31
C LYS A 575 25.23 -6.16 13.16
N ALA A 576 24.98 -4.88 13.49
CA ALA A 576 24.93 -3.76 12.54
C ALA A 576 23.96 -3.98 11.37
N LEU A 577 22.81 -4.64 11.63
CA LEU A 577 21.77 -4.93 10.65
C LEU A 577 20.38 -4.73 11.29
N ARG A 578 19.55 -3.92 10.64
CA ARG A 578 18.12 -3.77 10.99
C ARG A 578 17.22 -4.05 9.79
N VAL A 579 15.97 -4.40 10.10
CA VAL A 579 14.87 -4.37 9.14
C VAL A 579 13.85 -3.36 9.64
N ILE A 580 13.52 -2.39 8.79
CA ILE A 580 12.58 -1.30 9.13
C ILE A 580 11.63 -1.10 7.95
N ASP A 581 10.50 -1.78 7.96
CA ASP A 581 9.38 -1.68 7.02
C ASP A 581 8.19 -2.54 7.51
N ALA A 582 7.14 -2.70 6.71
CA ALA A 582 5.97 -3.49 7.07
C ALA A 582 6.26 -4.97 7.39
N SER A 583 7.43 -5.51 7.00
CA SER A 583 7.77 -6.90 7.29
C SER A 583 7.95 -7.18 8.78
N ILE A 584 8.19 -6.15 9.61
CA ILE A 584 8.42 -6.35 11.05
C ILE A 584 7.14 -6.53 11.86
N MET A 585 5.99 -6.18 11.33
CA MET A 585 4.71 -6.22 12.06
C MET A 585 4.48 -7.60 12.68
N PRO A 586 4.34 -7.73 14.01
CA PRO A 586 4.08 -9.02 14.65
C PRO A 586 2.67 -9.54 14.35
N GLU A 587 1.70 -8.60 14.30
CA GLU A 587 0.34 -8.76 13.82
C GLU A 587 0.00 -7.58 12.91
N ILE A 588 -0.84 -7.83 11.90
CA ILE A 588 -1.28 -6.79 10.98
C ILE A 588 -2.28 -5.88 11.71
N PRO A 589 -2.09 -4.56 11.72
CA PRO A 589 -3.05 -3.64 12.33
C PRO A 589 -4.32 -3.53 11.49
N ALA A 590 -5.45 -3.20 12.10
CA ALA A 590 -6.72 -2.91 11.42
C ALA A 590 -6.65 -1.58 10.66
N ALA A 591 -5.73 -1.51 9.70
CA ALA A 591 -5.36 -0.30 8.94
C ALA A 591 -4.81 -0.63 7.55
N HIS A 592 -4.89 0.32 6.63
CA HIS A 592 -4.04 0.34 5.45
C HIS A 592 -2.58 0.50 5.87
N THR A 593 -1.72 -0.45 5.51
CA THR A 593 -0.39 -0.63 6.12
C THR A 593 0.63 0.47 5.83
N ASN A 594 0.32 1.45 4.97
CA ASN A 594 1.25 2.52 4.62
C ASN A 594 1.50 3.48 5.80
N SER A 595 0.44 3.94 6.48
CA SER A 595 0.56 4.82 7.66
C SER A 595 1.31 4.13 8.82
N PRO A 596 0.98 2.88 9.22
CA PRO A 596 1.80 2.14 10.16
C PRO A 596 3.28 1.98 9.75
N THR A 597 3.57 1.88 8.44
CA THR A 597 4.95 1.79 7.94
C THR A 597 5.71 3.10 8.11
N TYR A 598 5.07 4.25 7.90
CA TYR A 598 5.65 5.56 8.26
C TYR A 598 5.97 5.63 9.75
N MET A 599 5.03 5.23 10.62
CA MET A 599 5.21 5.21 12.07
C MET A 599 6.39 4.33 12.49
N ILE A 600 6.49 3.12 11.95
CA ILE A 600 7.60 2.19 12.19
C ILE A 600 8.94 2.85 11.82
N ALA A 601 8.98 3.56 10.70
CA ALA A 601 10.20 4.18 10.21
C ALA A 601 10.60 5.41 11.01
N GLU A 602 9.67 6.26 11.42
CA GLU A 602 9.92 7.41 12.30
C GLU A 602 10.49 6.93 13.65
N LYS A 603 9.83 5.93 14.26
CA LYS A 603 10.28 5.33 15.52
C LYS A 603 11.63 4.62 15.35
N GLY A 604 11.80 3.88 14.25
CA GLY A 604 13.06 3.21 13.94
C GLY A 604 14.23 4.17 13.74
N ALA A 605 13.99 5.34 13.14
CA ALA A 605 14.99 6.39 13.01
C ALA A 605 15.44 6.93 14.37
N ASP A 606 14.49 7.19 15.26
CA ASP A 606 14.79 7.67 16.61
C ASP A 606 15.56 6.60 17.42
N MET A 607 15.18 5.31 17.33
CA MET A 607 15.94 4.22 17.94
C MET A 607 17.38 4.12 17.43
N ILE A 608 17.64 4.39 16.14
CA ILE A 608 18.99 4.44 15.58
C ILE A 608 19.76 5.62 16.15
N LYS A 609 19.14 6.80 16.21
CA LYS A 609 19.75 8.01 16.77
C LYS A 609 20.18 7.79 18.23
N GLU A 610 19.31 7.21 19.07
CA GLU A 610 19.60 6.84 20.46
C GLU A 610 20.79 5.88 20.55
N ASP A 611 20.76 4.77 19.79
CA ASP A 611 21.80 3.74 19.83
C ASP A 611 23.19 4.29 19.40
N TRP A 612 23.21 5.39 18.65
CA TRP A 612 24.43 6.07 18.22
C TRP A 612 24.68 7.39 18.96
N GLY A 613 24.04 7.59 20.13
CA GLY A 613 24.35 8.66 21.08
C GLY A 613 23.88 10.05 20.66
N MET A 614 22.85 10.13 19.84
CA MET A 614 22.19 11.38 19.49
C MET A 614 20.99 11.61 20.43
N ASN A 615 20.90 12.78 21.06
CA ASN A 615 19.70 13.17 21.81
C ASN A 615 18.55 13.42 20.82
N ILE A 616 17.38 12.89 21.13
CA ILE A 616 16.16 12.99 20.30
C ILE A 616 15.31 14.17 20.75
#